data_075d34737b35410636d2d495c54bb7c5
#
_entry.id   075d34737b35410636d2d495c54bb7c5
#
_cell.length_a   1.000
_cell.length_b   1.000
_cell.length_c   1.000
_cell.angle_alpha   90.00
_cell.angle_beta   90.00
_cell.angle_gamma   90.00
#
_symmetry.space_group_name_H-M   'P 1'
#
loop_
_entity.id
_entity.type
_entity.pdbx_description
1 polymer ?
#
loop_
_entity_poly.entity_id
_entity_poly.type
_entity_poly.pdbx_seq_one_letter_code
_entity_poly.pdbx_strand_id
1 'polypeptide(L)'
;MNRLQEKYNTEVKANLMKKFGFTSSMECPKLVKIVINMGVGEAVANPKALEEAVAELTSIAGMKPVITKAKKSIANFKLTEGMPIGCKVTLRGERMYEFFDKLVSISLPRVRDFHGVSNTAFDGRGNYTLGVKEQIIFPEIQYDKVNKLRGMDIVIVTSAKNNEEAKALLTELGMPFAK
;
A
#
# COMPACT_ATOMS: atom_id res chain seq x y z
N MET A 1 -8.90 -18.88 5.20
CA MET A 1 -7.62 -18.50 4.54
C MET A 1 -7.94 -17.77 3.24
N ASN A 2 -7.27 -16.67 2.96
CA ASN A 2 -7.51 -15.87 1.75
C ASN A 2 -6.98 -16.58 0.49
N ARG A 3 -7.68 -16.40 -0.64
CA ARG A 3 -7.30 -16.95 -1.96
C ARG A 3 -5.83 -16.71 -2.32
N LEU A 4 -5.32 -15.52 -2.08
CA LEU A 4 -3.95 -15.14 -2.38
C LEU A 4 -2.93 -15.79 -1.46
N GLN A 5 -3.29 -15.99 -0.21
CA GLN A 5 -2.46 -16.71 0.75
C GLN A 5 -2.36 -18.21 0.41
N GLU A 6 -3.45 -18.80 -0.06
CA GLU A 6 -3.44 -20.18 -0.57
C GLU A 6 -2.55 -20.28 -1.81
N LYS A 7 -2.72 -19.36 -2.76
CA LYS A 7 -1.88 -19.29 -3.97
C LYS A 7 -0.40 -19.18 -3.62
N TYR A 8 -0.05 -18.36 -2.64
CA TYR A 8 1.34 -18.25 -2.18
C TYR A 8 1.89 -19.58 -1.68
N ASN A 9 1.12 -20.29 -0.84
CA ASN A 9 1.56 -21.56 -0.26
C ASN A 9 1.65 -22.71 -1.28
N THR A 10 0.76 -22.73 -2.28
CA THR A 10 0.66 -23.84 -3.24
C THR A 10 1.52 -23.63 -4.48
N GLU A 11 1.58 -22.45 -5.03
CA GLU A 11 2.20 -22.16 -6.33
C GLU A 11 3.42 -21.26 -6.24
N VAL A 12 3.24 -20.07 -5.65
CA VAL A 12 4.24 -19.00 -5.67
C VAL A 12 5.54 -19.42 -4.99
N LYS A 13 5.44 -20.07 -3.87
CA LYS A 13 6.58 -20.57 -3.10
C LYS A 13 7.41 -21.57 -3.90
N ALA A 14 6.75 -22.53 -4.55
CA ALA A 14 7.41 -23.52 -5.40
C ALA A 14 8.09 -22.87 -6.61
N ASN A 15 7.44 -21.92 -7.26
CA ASN A 15 7.98 -21.21 -8.41
C ASN A 15 9.22 -20.37 -8.05
N LEU A 16 9.18 -19.69 -6.91
CA LEU A 16 10.31 -18.90 -6.41
C LEU A 16 11.50 -19.79 -6.02
N MET A 17 11.25 -20.95 -5.41
CA MET A 17 12.31 -21.93 -5.11
C MET A 17 13.03 -22.40 -6.36
N LYS A 18 12.29 -22.69 -7.42
CA LYS A 18 12.86 -23.10 -8.72
C LYS A 18 13.65 -21.98 -9.38
N LYS A 19 13.12 -20.76 -9.35
CA LYS A 19 13.70 -19.59 -10.02
C LYS A 19 15.02 -19.14 -9.39
N PHE A 20 15.09 -19.12 -8.07
CA PHE A 20 16.25 -18.63 -7.32
C PHE A 20 17.11 -19.72 -6.71
N GLY A 21 16.70 -20.98 -6.80
CA GLY A 21 17.47 -22.11 -6.29
C GLY A 21 17.57 -22.15 -4.77
N PHE A 22 16.54 -21.72 -4.05
CA PHE A 22 16.51 -21.78 -2.59
C PHE A 22 16.55 -23.21 -2.07
N THR A 23 17.36 -23.45 -1.05
CA THR A 23 17.50 -24.76 -0.43
C THR A 23 16.38 -25.10 0.54
N SER A 24 15.84 -24.08 1.19
CA SER A 24 14.74 -24.21 2.16
C SER A 24 13.52 -23.41 1.75
N SER A 25 12.35 -23.94 1.99
CA SER A 25 11.08 -23.21 1.78
C SER A 25 10.96 -21.96 2.65
N MET A 26 11.70 -21.90 3.74
CA MET A 26 11.71 -20.74 4.65
C MET A 26 12.53 -19.57 4.13
N GLU A 27 13.40 -19.79 3.12
CA GLU A 27 14.15 -18.72 2.47
C GLU A 27 13.34 -17.94 1.45
N CYS A 28 12.19 -18.49 1.01
CA CYS A 28 11.35 -17.83 0.03
C CYS A 28 10.86 -16.48 0.56
N PRO A 29 10.94 -15.42 -0.26
CA PRO A 29 10.39 -14.12 0.11
C PRO A 29 8.88 -14.22 0.31
N LYS A 30 8.37 -13.47 1.28
CA LYS A 30 6.94 -13.38 1.61
C LYS A 30 6.54 -11.95 1.91
N LEU A 31 5.26 -11.66 1.82
CA LEU A 31 4.73 -10.40 2.27
C LEU A 31 4.77 -10.34 3.80
N VAL A 32 5.32 -9.26 4.34
CA VAL A 32 5.44 -9.02 5.78
C VAL A 32 4.31 -8.12 6.26
N LYS A 33 4.17 -6.96 5.62
CA LYS A 33 3.12 -5.98 5.93
C LYS A 33 2.88 -5.06 4.75
N ILE A 34 1.72 -4.41 4.76
CA ILE A 34 1.40 -3.31 3.87
C ILE A 34 1.08 -2.09 4.72
N VAL A 35 1.73 -0.98 4.44
CA VAL A 35 1.50 0.30 5.12
C VAL A 35 0.87 1.26 4.12
N ILE A 36 -0.28 1.82 4.48
CA ILE A 36 -0.96 2.84 3.69
C ILE A 36 -0.84 4.16 4.44
N ASN A 37 -0.29 5.18 3.80
CA ASN A 37 -0.14 6.51 4.37
C ASN A 37 -0.88 7.55 3.53
N MET A 38 -1.59 8.44 4.19
CA MET A 38 -2.19 9.63 3.57
C MET A 38 -1.64 10.88 4.26
N GLY A 39 -0.92 11.68 3.48
CA GLY A 39 -0.48 13.01 3.92
C GLY A 39 -1.60 14.03 3.70
N VAL A 40 -2.04 14.70 4.75
CA VAL A 40 -3.10 15.71 4.70
C VAL A 40 -2.55 17.05 5.17
N GLY A 41 -1.81 17.72 4.30
CA GLY A 41 -1.23 19.05 4.59
C GLY A 41 -2.28 20.13 4.85
N GLU A 42 -3.46 20.00 4.29
CA GLU A 42 -4.60 20.89 4.54
C GLU A 42 -5.08 20.89 5.99
N ALA A 43 -4.78 19.84 6.75
CA ALA A 43 -5.20 19.72 8.15
C ALA A 43 -4.66 20.86 9.03
N VAL A 44 -3.59 21.52 8.61
CA VAL A 44 -3.06 22.71 9.27
C VAL A 44 -4.07 23.84 9.28
N ALA A 45 -4.76 24.06 8.16
CA ALA A 45 -5.78 25.10 8.01
C ALA A 45 -7.20 24.58 8.28
N ASN A 46 -7.47 23.32 7.96
CA ASN A 46 -8.79 22.70 8.08
C ASN A 46 -8.71 21.31 8.73
N PRO A 47 -8.91 21.20 10.05
CA PRO A 47 -8.87 19.92 10.75
C PRO A 47 -9.89 18.87 10.25
N LYS A 48 -11.01 19.32 9.70
CA LYS A 48 -12.03 18.40 9.13
C LYS A 48 -11.51 17.59 7.95
N ALA A 49 -10.56 18.12 7.18
CA ALA A 49 -9.94 17.40 6.08
C ALA A 49 -9.26 16.11 6.57
N LEU A 50 -8.63 16.14 7.73
CA LEU A 50 -8.01 14.96 8.32
C LEU A 50 -9.06 13.94 8.81
N GLU A 51 -10.17 14.40 9.40
CA GLU A 51 -11.26 13.51 9.82
C GLU A 51 -11.87 12.77 8.63
N GLU A 52 -12.08 13.48 7.52
CA GLU A 52 -12.53 12.87 6.26
C GLU A 52 -11.53 11.83 5.73
N ALA A 53 -10.24 12.17 5.72
CA ALA A 53 -9.17 11.25 5.29
C ALA A 53 -9.11 9.99 6.18
N VAL A 54 -9.25 10.14 7.49
CA VAL A 54 -9.30 9.00 8.43
C VAL A 54 -10.52 8.12 8.16
N ALA A 55 -11.68 8.69 7.90
CA ALA A 55 -12.89 7.94 7.57
C ALA A 55 -12.74 7.16 6.25
N GLU A 56 -12.21 7.79 5.22
CA GLU A 56 -11.94 7.18 3.93
C GLU A 56 -10.93 6.02 4.04
N LEU A 57 -9.83 6.25 4.73
CA LEU A 57 -8.80 5.22 4.92
C LEU A 57 -9.32 4.05 5.78
N THR A 58 -10.16 4.32 6.77
CA THR A 58 -10.83 3.28 7.55
C THR A 58 -11.69 2.38 6.67
N SER A 59 -12.44 2.97 5.75
CA SER A 59 -13.25 2.22 4.78
C SER A 59 -12.42 1.38 3.83
N ILE A 60 -11.32 1.93 3.34
CA ILE A 60 -10.41 1.25 2.40
C ILE A 60 -9.68 0.07 3.09
N ALA A 61 -9.13 0.31 4.25
CA ALA A 61 -8.28 -0.68 4.94
C ALA A 61 -9.05 -1.65 5.82
N GLY A 62 -10.26 -1.30 6.23
CA GLY A 62 -11.04 -2.08 7.20
C GLY A 62 -10.49 -2.01 8.63
N MET A 63 -9.58 -1.08 8.90
CA MET A 63 -8.99 -0.83 10.22
C MET A 63 -8.89 0.67 10.46
N LYS A 64 -9.03 1.06 11.74
CA LYS A 64 -8.86 2.47 12.12
C LYS A 64 -7.39 2.88 11.98
N PRO A 65 -7.10 3.93 11.18
CA PRO A 65 -5.74 4.42 11.04
C PRO A 65 -5.26 5.19 12.28
N VAL A 66 -3.94 5.29 12.39
CA VAL A 66 -3.27 6.11 13.39
C VAL A 66 -3.03 7.50 12.80
N ILE A 67 -3.37 8.52 13.55
CA ILE A 67 -3.10 9.92 13.17
C ILE A 67 -1.61 10.20 13.37
N THR A 68 -0.96 10.71 12.33
CA THR A 68 0.45 11.11 12.37
C THR A 68 0.57 12.61 12.66
N LYS A 69 1.51 12.95 13.53
CA LYS A 69 1.74 14.33 13.98
C LYS A 69 3.07 14.85 13.47
N ALA A 70 3.17 16.17 13.32
CA ALA A 70 4.40 16.84 12.92
C ALA A 70 5.49 16.64 13.97
N LYS A 71 6.69 16.30 13.52
CA LYS A 71 7.88 16.11 14.38
C LYS A 71 8.63 17.40 14.62
N LYS A 72 8.51 18.37 13.74
CA LYS A 72 9.20 19.67 13.79
C LYS A 72 8.27 20.79 13.36
N SER A 73 8.47 21.96 13.93
CA SER A 73 7.78 23.19 13.50
C SER A 73 8.45 23.76 12.26
N ILE A 74 7.65 24.14 11.25
CA ILE A 74 8.12 24.76 10.02
C ILE A 74 7.25 26.00 9.75
N ALA A 75 7.88 27.19 9.89
CA ALA A 75 7.19 28.47 9.79
C ALA A 75 6.55 28.71 8.40
N ASN A 76 7.22 28.34 7.31
CA ASN A 76 6.71 28.53 5.95
C ASN A 76 5.40 27.78 5.69
N PHE A 77 5.19 26.66 6.35
CA PHE A 77 3.96 25.88 6.25
C PHE A 77 2.95 26.18 7.36
N LYS A 78 3.24 27.13 8.24
CA LYS A 78 2.46 27.43 9.44
C LYS A 78 2.23 26.19 10.31
N LEU A 79 3.21 25.30 10.33
CA LEU A 79 3.17 24.03 11.01
C LEU A 79 3.88 24.11 12.36
N THR A 80 3.19 23.68 13.40
CA THR A 80 3.74 23.56 14.77
C THR A 80 3.94 22.09 15.11
N GLU A 81 4.99 21.79 15.84
CA GLU A 81 5.25 20.44 16.34
C GLU A 81 4.04 19.88 17.09
N GLY A 82 3.70 18.63 16.83
CA GLY A 82 2.53 17.97 17.42
C GLY A 82 1.21 18.18 16.71
N MET A 83 1.15 19.00 15.66
CA MET A 83 -0.07 19.15 14.86
C MET A 83 -0.36 17.88 14.05
N PRO A 84 -1.63 17.39 14.02
CA PRO A 84 -2.00 16.25 13.19
C PRO A 84 -1.97 16.65 11.71
N ILE A 85 -1.21 15.92 10.89
CA ILE A 85 -1.00 16.24 9.48
C ILE A 85 -1.18 15.05 8.53
N GLY A 86 -1.53 13.90 9.04
CA GLY A 86 -1.73 12.72 8.21
C GLY A 86 -2.29 11.55 8.98
N CYS A 87 -2.47 10.46 8.30
CA CYS A 87 -2.89 9.20 8.90
C CYS A 87 -2.22 8.03 8.19
N LYS A 88 -2.03 6.93 8.90
CA LYS A 88 -1.46 5.70 8.35
C LYS A 88 -2.12 4.48 8.97
N VAL A 89 -2.12 3.39 8.23
CA VAL A 89 -2.57 2.08 8.70
C VAL A 89 -1.56 1.03 8.30
N THR A 90 -1.33 0.06 9.17
CA THR A 90 -0.46 -1.09 8.89
C THR A 90 -1.30 -2.35 8.87
N LEU A 91 -1.25 -3.07 7.75
CA LEU A 91 -1.98 -4.32 7.54
C LEU A 91 -1.02 -5.50 7.59
N ARG A 92 -1.41 -6.55 8.33
CA ARG A 92 -0.67 -7.82 8.45
C ARG A 92 -1.63 -9.01 8.38
N GLY A 93 -1.09 -10.18 8.08
CA GLY A 93 -1.87 -11.42 8.04
C GLY A 93 -2.94 -11.45 6.96
N GLU A 94 -4.11 -11.97 7.28
CA GLU A 94 -5.20 -12.08 6.32
C GLU A 94 -5.65 -10.75 5.73
N ARG A 95 -5.73 -9.71 6.55
CA ARG A 95 -6.13 -8.36 6.10
C ARG A 95 -5.16 -7.78 5.06
N MET A 96 -3.88 -8.08 5.20
CA MET A 96 -2.85 -7.70 4.23
C MET A 96 -3.10 -8.37 2.87
N TYR A 97 -3.36 -9.67 2.86
CA TYR A 97 -3.67 -10.41 1.63
C TYR A 97 -4.99 -9.98 0.99
N GLU A 98 -6.02 -9.74 1.79
CA GLU A 98 -7.31 -9.22 1.32
C GLU A 98 -7.15 -7.86 0.66
N PHE A 99 -6.42 -6.96 1.28
CA PHE A 99 -6.14 -5.64 0.72
C PHE A 99 -5.33 -5.74 -0.57
N PHE A 100 -4.29 -6.57 -0.59
CA PHE A 100 -3.47 -6.76 -1.79
C PHE A 100 -4.27 -7.34 -2.96
N ASP A 101 -5.10 -8.32 -2.71
CA ASP A 101 -5.98 -8.91 -3.72
C ASP A 101 -6.97 -7.87 -4.27
N LYS A 102 -7.60 -7.11 -3.41
CA LYS A 102 -8.48 -6.01 -3.80
C LYS A 102 -7.75 -4.95 -4.62
N LEU A 103 -6.55 -4.55 -4.19
CA LEU A 103 -5.73 -3.57 -4.89
C LEU A 103 -5.42 -4.02 -6.32
N VAL A 104 -4.93 -5.23 -6.49
CA VAL A 104 -4.50 -5.77 -7.78
C VAL A 104 -5.68 -6.10 -8.69
N SER A 105 -6.71 -6.71 -8.15
CA SER A 105 -7.83 -7.25 -8.96
C SER A 105 -8.90 -6.21 -9.28
N ILE A 106 -9.13 -5.24 -8.40
CA ILE A 106 -10.25 -4.30 -8.50
C ILE A 106 -9.79 -2.86 -8.65
N SER A 107 -8.90 -2.40 -7.76
CA SER A 107 -8.56 -0.98 -7.66
C SER A 107 -7.61 -0.51 -8.76
N LEU A 108 -6.53 -1.21 -9.02
CA LEU A 108 -5.57 -0.81 -10.06
C LEU A 108 -6.17 -0.76 -11.47
N PRO A 109 -7.03 -1.69 -11.90
CA PRO A 109 -7.71 -1.57 -13.20
C PRO A 109 -8.63 -0.35 -13.32
N ARG A 110 -9.06 0.24 -12.21
CA ARG A 110 -9.90 1.45 -12.17
C ARG A 110 -9.11 2.75 -12.24
N VAL A 111 -7.79 2.70 -12.18
CA VAL A 111 -6.94 3.87 -12.33
C VAL A 111 -7.07 4.42 -13.75
N ARG A 112 -7.25 5.73 -13.87
CA ARG A 112 -7.33 6.41 -15.17
C ARG A 112 -6.03 6.24 -15.95
N ASP A 113 -6.12 5.84 -17.23
CA ASP A 113 -4.98 5.62 -18.12
C ASP A 113 -3.93 4.66 -17.54
N PHE A 114 -4.40 3.55 -16.95
CA PHE A 114 -3.53 2.58 -16.32
C PHE A 114 -2.72 1.78 -17.34
N HIS A 115 -1.40 1.90 -17.27
CA HIS A 115 -0.44 1.20 -18.13
C HIS A 115 0.46 0.22 -17.37
N GLY A 116 0.14 -0.08 -16.14
CA GLY A 116 0.96 -0.86 -15.22
C GLY A 116 1.59 0.00 -14.13
N VAL A 117 2.09 -0.66 -13.09
CA VAL A 117 2.79 0.01 -12.00
C VAL A 117 4.29 0.06 -12.29
N SER A 118 4.99 1.05 -11.73
CA SER A 118 6.42 1.19 -11.91
C SER A 118 7.16 -0.10 -11.53
N ASN A 119 8.11 -0.50 -12.37
CA ASN A 119 8.98 -1.64 -12.10
C ASN A 119 10.30 -1.26 -11.40
N THR A 120 10.50 0.00 -11.09
CA THR A 120 11.71 0.55 -10.47
C THR A 120 11.49 1.14 -9.07
N ALA A 121 10.26 1.13 -8.56
CA ALA A 121 9.91 1.72 -7.27
C ALA A 121 10.27 0.86 -6.05
N PHE A 122 11.43 0.22 -6.09
CA PHE A 122 12.01 -0.58 -5.00
C PHE A 122 13.10 0.19 -4.26
N ASP A 123 13.25 -0.08 -2.98
CA ASP A 123 14.20 0.61 -2.09
C ASP A 123 15.62 0.01 -2.06
N GLY A 124 15.88 -1.04 -2.82
CA GLY A 124 17.13 -1.81 -2.80
C GLY A 124 17.13 -2.99 -1.83
N ARG A 125 16.16 -3.06 -0.93
CA ARG A 125 16.02 -4.11 0.10
C ARG A 125 14.76 -4.97 -0.08
N GLY A 126 14.16 -4.91 -1.25
CA GLY A 126 12.99 -5.71 -1.56
C GLY A 126 11.64 -5.13 -1.11
N ASN A 127 11.58 -3.86 -0.75
CA ASN A 127 10.31 -3.19 -0.44
C ASN A 127 9.85 -2.37 -1.65
N TYR A 128 8.55 -2.33 -1.87
CA TYR A 128 7.94 -1.65 -3.00
C TYR A 128 7.00 -0.55 -2.55
N THR A 129 7.04 0.60 -3.21
CA THR A 129 6.15 1.73 -2.92
C THR A 129 5.32 2.08 -4.15
N LEU A 130 4.01 2.15 -3.96
CA LEU A 130 3.05 2.54 -4.98
C LEU A 130 2.36 3.84 -4.55
N GLY A 131 2.45 4.86 -5.40
CA GLY A 131 1.68 6.10 -5.23
C GLY A 131 0.35 6.01 -5.96
N VAL A 132 -0.74 6.23 -5.25
CA VAL A 132 -2.10 6.32 -5.78
C VAL A 132 -2.52 7.78 -5.74
N LYS A 133 -2.95 8.33 -6.88
CA LYS A 133 -3.32 9.75 -6.98
C LYS A 133 -4.72 10.05 -6.46
N GLU A 134 -5.62 9.08 -6.56
CA GLU A 134 -7.04 9.28 -6.25
C GLU A 134 -7.58 8.11 -5.42
N GLN A 135 -8.24 8.42 -4.31
CA GLN A 135 -8.84 7.39 -3.45
C GLN A 135 -10.09 6.74 -4.04
N ILE A 136 -10.67 7.34 -5.07
CA ILE A 136 -11.90 6.85 -5.72
C ILE A 136 -11.75 5.53 -6.47
N ILE A 137 -10.52 5.07 -6.68
CA ILE A 137 -10.26 3.75 -7.29
C ILE A 137 -10.70 2.58 -6.41
N PHE A 138 -10.83 2.80 -5.11
CA PHE A 138 -11.30 1.79 -4.18
C PHE A 138 -12.83 1.70 -4.19
N PRO A 139 -13.40 0.48 -4.27
CA PRO A 139 -14.86 0.30 -4.39
C PRO A 139 -15.63 0.74 -3.14
N GLU A 140 -14.97 0.81 -1.98
CA GLU A 140 -15.57 1.27 -0.72
C GLU A 140 -15.83 2.76 -0.69
N ILE A 141 -15.14 3.53 -1.53
CA ILE A 141 -15.28 4.98 -1.60
C ILE A 141 -16.41 5.33 -2.59
N GLN A 142 -17.40 6.04 -2.10
CA GLN A 142 -18.51 6.54 -2.92
C GLN A 142 -18.15 7.92 -3.49
N TYR A 143 -18.09 8.03 -4.81
CA TYR A 143 -17.71 9.26 -5.51
C TYR A 143 -18.53 10.47 -5.06
N ASP A 144 -19.83 10.29 -4.84
CA ASP A 144 -20.75 11.38 -4.45
C ASP A 144 -20.46 11.95 -3.05
N LYS A 145 -19.78 11.19 -2.19
CA LYS A 145 -19.42 11.59 -0.84
C LYS A 145 -18.01 12.14 -0.72
N VAL A 146 -17.25 12.16 -1.79
CA VAL A 146 -15.87 12.65 -1.80
C VAL A 146 -15.87 14.15 -1.99
N ASN A 147 -15.40 14.90 -0.99
CA ASN A 147 -15.28 16.36 -1.07
C ASN A 147 -14.03 16.79 -1.85
N LYS A 148 -12.95 16.02 -1.73
CA LYS A 148 -11.68 16.29 -2.39
C LYS A 148 -10.94 15.01 -2.73
N LEU A 149 -10.33 14.99 -3.92
CA LEU A 149 -9.44 13.90 -4.31
C LEU A 149 -8.15 13.95 -3.48
N ARG A 150 -7.83 12.84 -2.86
CA ARG A 150 -6.61 12.67 -2.05
C ARG A 150 -5.84 11.45 -2.53
N GLY A 151 -4.54 11.63 -2.66
CA GLY A 151 -3.63 10.53 -2.94
C GLY A 151 -3.21 9.80 -1.66
N MET A 152 -2.59 8.65 -1.87
CA MET A 152 -2.01 7.86 -0.79
C MET A 152 -0.77 7.12 -1.27
N ASP A 153 0.09 6.77 -0.34
CA ASP A 153 1.24 5.92 -0.59
C ASP A 153 0.98 4.54 0.01
N ILE A 154 1.17 3.51 -0.80
CA ILE A 154 1.02 2.12 -0.39
C ILE A 154 2.41 1.49 -0.42
N VAL A 155 2.94 1.14 0.74
CA VAL A 155 4.24 0.51 0.89
C VAL A 155 4.04 -0.97 1.17
N ILE A 156 4.58 -1.80 0.29
CA ILE A 156 4.54 -3.26 0.42
C ILE A 156 5.91 -3.72 0.94
N VAL A 157 5.93 -4.17 2.18
CA VAL A 157 7.14 -4.67 2.84
C VAL A 157 7.20 -6.18 2.68
N THR A 158 8.32 -6.66 2.12
CA THR A 158 8.58 -8.09 1.90
C THR A 158 9.80 -8.55 2.71
N SER A 159 9.97 -9.85 2.82
CA SER A 159 11.17 -10.46 3.41
C SER A 159 12.29 -10.73 2.38
N ALA A 160 12.13 -10.26 1.15
CA ALA A 160 13.14 -10.41 0.10
C ALA A 160 14.44 -9.70 0.46
N LYS A 161 15.56 -10.27 0.04
CA LYS A 161 16.89 -9.72 0.30
C LYS A 161 17.27 -8.62 -0.69
N ASN A 162 16.73 -8.69 -1.90
CA ASN A 162 17.01 -7.76 -2.99
C ASN A 162 15.74 -7.45 -3.81
N ASN A 163 15.86 -6.49 -4.72
CA ASN A 163 14.74 -6.06 -5.55
C ASN A 163 14.26 -7.13 -6.54
N GLU A 164 15.16 -7.97 -7.04
CA GLU A 164 14.81 -9.03 -8.00
C GLU A 164 13.90 -10.08 -7.38
N GLU A 165 14.22 -10.52 -6.17
CA GLU A 165 13.38 -11.45 -5.41
C GLU A 165 12.01 -10.84 -5.10
N ALA A 166 11.98 -9.59 -4.68
CA ALA A 166 10.74 -8.87 -4.38
C ALA A 166 9.88 -8.69 -5.63
N LYS A 167 10.48 -8.32 -6.76
CA LYS A 167 9.77 -8.17 -8.03
C LYS A 167 9.18 -9.50 -8.50
N ALA A 168 9.94 -10.59 -8.38
CA ALA A 168 9.45 -11.93 -8.71
C ALA A 168 8.27 -12.34 -7.81
N LEU A 169 8.36 -12.10 -6.50
CA LEU A 169 7.27 -12.36 -5.57
C LEU A 169 5.99 -11.61 -5.94
N LEU A 170 6.11 -10.31 -6.17
CA LEU A 170 4.95 -9.48 -6.50
C LEU A 170 4.35 -9.84 -7.86
N THR A 171 5.18 -10.19 -8.83
CA THR A 171 4.73 -10.65 -10.17
C THR A 171 3.94 -11.95 -10.06
N GLU A 172 4.43 -12.91 -9.30
CA GLU A 172 3.73 -14.19 -9.06
C GLU A 172 2.40 -14.00 -8.31
N LEU A 173 2.33 -13.01 -7.43
CA LEU A 173 1.09 -12.64 -6.74
C LEU A 173 0.11 -11.85 -7.62
N GLY A 174 0.50 -11.48 -8.83
CA GLY A 174 -0.37 -10.82 -9.81
C GLY A 174 -0.20 -9.31 -9.96
N MET A 175 0.87 -8.72 -9.40
CA MET A 175 1.12 -7.28 -9.57
C MET A 175 1.36 -6.92 -11.05
N PRO A 176 0.59 -5.99 -11.61
CA PRO A 176 0.71 -5.63 -13.02
C PRO A 176 1.82 -4.60 -13.25
N PHE A 177 3.05 -5.04 -13.34
CA PHE A 177 4.17 -4.16 -13.67
C PHE A 177 4.12 -3.67 -15.12
N ALA A 178 4.52 -2.42 -15.35
CA ALA A 178 4.68 -1.87 -16.68
C ALA A 178 5.80 -2.61 -17.43
N LYS A 179 5.61 -2.80 -18.74
CA LYS A 179 6.59 -3.43 -19.62
C LYS A 179 7.76 -2.48 -19.95
#